data_f19b012544118b5d123299be7459d628
#
_entry.id   f19b012544118b5d123299be7459d628
#
_cell.length_a   1.000
_cell.length_b   1.000
_cell.length_c   1.000
_cell.angle_alpha   90.00
_cell.angle_beta   90.00
_cell.angle_gamma   90.00
#
_symmetry.space_group_name_H-M   'P 1'
#
loop_
_entity.id
_entity.type
_entity.pdbx_description
1 polymer ?
#
loop_
_entity_poly.entity_id
_entity_poly.type
_entity_poly.pdbx_seq_one_letter_code
_entity_poly.pdbx_strand_id
1 'polypeptide(L)'
;MAESRYQTIVDDFAARIRAGTLAPGAQLPTIRALMKRHGIALATASRVYAALAEAGLVVGETGRGTFVRDTSLPRGLGLEQHPAKAGAIDLTFNYPSLPGQVELLRSGLRGLAASGDLDALLHSAPQGGRRHERQTVARHLRNRGIRVPGEQVLIVNGAQQGLAVTLTATMKPGEILAVDALTYPGMKALAHAHRIALSPLPLSAEQNLDLDRLDALCRKRPVRAVYTMPTLHNPLGSVMSARSRMRLAELAEHHDLLVIEDGAYAFLAEPAPKPVFTHAPDRTVYVSGLSKSVASGLRLGFVAAPERLVPALEHAIRVSTWNTPSLTVALACQWIDSGIVDTLEERKRKDARRRQTLARRILRDGDVVSHPSSYYLWLAMPEELRADRVAAKLEREGVLVTTAEPFSTAPNAPHALRIALGSIALESLEDALRKVRSAVIG
;
A
#
# COMPACT_ATOMS: atom_id res chain seq x y z
N MET A 1 -10.47 -37.30 14.00
CA MET A 1 -11.78 -37.34 13.31
C MET A 1 -12.29 -35.92 12.94
N ALA A 2 -12.09 -34.88 13.73
CA ALA A 2 -12.53 -33.50 13.37
C ALA A 2 -11.75 -32.88 12.19
N GLU A 3 -10.46 -33.17 12.06
CA GLU A 3 -9.61 -32.69 10.97
C GLU A 3 -9.98 -33.28 9.60
N SER A 4 -10.43 -34.54 9.56
CA SER A 4 -10.90 -35.17 8.33
C SER A 4 -12.23 -34.54 7.81
N ARG A 5 -13.17 -34.21 8.70
CA ARG A 5 -14.47 -33.62 8.30
C ARG A 5 -14.33 -32.19 7.77
N TYR A 6 -13.48 -31.39 8.39
CA TYR A 6 -13.16 -30.03 7.95
C TYR A 6 -12.60 -30.04 6.51
N GLN A 7 -11.57 -30.86 6.26
CA GLN A 7 -10.94 -30.94 4.95
C GLN A 7 -11.89 -31.42 3.87
N THR A 8 -12.71 -32.45 4.17
CA THR A 8 -13.73 -32.97 3.24
C THR A 8 -14.72 -31.88 2.79
N ILE A 9 -15.15 -31.01 3.70
CA ILE A 9 -16.07 -29.90 3.37
C ILE A 9 -15.38 -28.85 2.50
N VAL A 10 -14.14 -28.52 2.81
CA VAL A 10 -13.34 -27.57 1.99
C VAL A 10 -13.16 -28.14 0.58
N ASP A 11 -12.79 -29.41 0.46
CA ASP A 11 -12.55 -30.07 -0.82
C ASP A 11 -13.82 -30.17 -1.67
N ASP A 12 -15.00 -30.48 -1.06
CA ASP A 12 -16.29 -30.48 -1.76
C ASP A 12 -16.62 -29.12 -2.35
N PHE A 13 -16.56 -28.05 -1.54
CA PHE A 13 -16.79 -26.70 -2.05
C PHE A 13 -15.78 -26.31 -3.14
N ALA A 14 -14.50 -26.60 -2.92
CA ALA A 14 -13.46 -26.31 -3.90
C ALA A 14 -13.67 -27.05 -5.23
N ALA A 15 -14.05 -28.33 -5.19
CA ALA A 15 -14.36 -29.10 -6.38
C ALA A 15 -15.58 -28.55 -7.13
N ARG A 16 -16.65 -28.20 -6.44
CA ARG A 16 -17.88 -27.64 -7.03
C ARG A 16 -17.65 -26.24 -7.64
N ILE A 17 -16.82 -25.43 -7.00
CA ILE A 17 -16.44 -24.11 -7.55
C ILE A 17 -15.59 -24.30 -8.82
N ARG A 18 -14.59 -25.18 -8.80
CA ARG A 18 -13.73 -25.44 -9.96
C ARG A 18 -14.49 -26.08 -11.12
N ALA A 19 -15.46 -26.95 -10.82
CA ALA A 19 -16.35 -27.58 -11.82
C ALA A 19 -17.43 -26.62 -12.36
N GLY A 20 -17.57 -25.41 -11.81
CA GLY A 20 -18.59 -24.42 -12.22
C GLY A 20 -20.01 -24.75 -11.71
N THR A 21 -20.22 -25.81 -10.94
CA THR A 21 -21.53 -26.14 -10.34
C THR A 21 -21.94 -25.13 -9.25
N LEU A 22 -20.96 -24.46 -8.65
CA LEU A 22 -21.16 -23.22 -7.90
C LEU A 22 -20.61 -22.09 -8.75
N ALA A 23 -21.49 -21.40 -9.45
CA ALA A 23 -21.12 -20.33 -10.36
C ALA A 23 -20.48 -19.13 -9.62
N PRO A 24 -19.60 -18.36 -10.27
CA PRO A 24 -19.12 -17.10 -9.73
C PRO A 24 -20.29 -16.22 -9.27
N GLY A 25 -20.18 -15.66 -8.06
CA GLY A 25 -21.24 -14.88 -7.46
C GLY A 25 -22.33 -15.67 -6.75
N ALA A 26 -22.30 -16.98 -6.76
CA ALA A 26 -23.20 -17.78 -5.94
C ALA A 26 -22.92 -17.56 -4.44
N GLN A 27 -23.95 -17.28 -3.67
CA GLN A 27 -23.84 -17.17 -2.22
C GLN A 27 -23.66 -18.55 -1.59
N LEU A 28 -22.66 -18.72 -0.76
CA LEU A 28 -22.49 -19.90 0.06
C LEU A 28 -23.49 -19.89 1.24
N PRO A 29 -23.82 -21.06 1.81
CA PRO A 29 -24.67 -21.14 3.00
C PRO A 29 -24.13 -20.23 4.11
N THR A 30 -25.00 -19.73 4.98
CA THR A 30 -24.53 -19.04 6.18
C THR A 30 -23.76 -20.00 7.09
N ILE A 31 -22.88 -19.49 7.95
CA ILE A 31 -22.15 -20.31 8.93
C ILE A 31 -23.13 -21.20 9.74
N ARG A 32 -24.27 -20.66 10.16
CA ARG A 32 -25.31 -21.41 10.88
C ARG A 32 -25.93 -22.53 10.03
N ALA A 33 -26.19 -22.26 8.75
CA ALA A 33 -26.71 -23.26 7.82
C ALA A 33 -25.67 -24.36 7.55
N LEU A 34 -24.40 -24.02 7.41
CA LEU A 34 -23.30 -24.96 7.25
C LEU A 34 -23.16 -25.87 8.49
N MET A 35 -23.20 -25.28 9.69
CA MET A 35 -23.19 -26.01 10.96
C MET A 35 -24.32 -27.04 11.03
N LYS A 36 -25.55 -26.61 10.70
CA LYS A 36 -26.73 -27.48 10.72
C LYS A 36 -26.63 -28.62 9.70
N ARG A 37 -26.19 -28.30 8.47
CA ARG A 37 -26.08 -29.25 7.35
C ARG A 37 -25.06 -30.35 7.59
N HIS A 38 -23.91 -30.00 8.19
CA HIS A 38 -22.75 -30.88 8.35
C HIS A 38 -22.55 -31.37 9.78
N GLY A 39 -23.37 -30.95 10.75
CA GLY A 39 -23.23 -31.30 12.16
C GLY A 39 -21.89 -30.91 12.76
N ILE A 40 -21.38 -29.69 12.44
CA ILE A 40 -20.07 -29.18 12.87
C ILE A 40 -20.20 -27.97 13.81
N ALA A 41 -19.19 -27.77 14.66
CA ALA A 41 -19.12 -26.64 15.56
C ALA A 41 -18.86 -25.32 14.80
N LEU A 42 -19.20 -24.18 15.43
CA LEU A 42 -18.98 -22.83 14.88
C LEU A 42 -17.52 -22.60 14.46
N ALA A 43 -16.56 -22.98 15.30
CA ALA A 43 -15.14 -22.84 15.00
C ALA A 43 -14.73 -23.62 13.74
N THR A 44 -15.27 -24.82 13.55
CA THR A 44 -15.01 -25.63 12.35
C THR A 44 -15.62 -25.00 11.11
N ALA A 45 -16.88 -24.52 11.19
CA ALA A 45 -17.53 -23.84 10.06
C ALA A 45 -16.80 -22.55 9.67
N SER A 46 -16.37 -21.74 10.64
CA SER A 46 -15.56 -20.55 10.41
C SER A 46 -14.21 -20.88 9.75
N ARG A 47 -13.57 -21.96 10.17
CA ARG A 47 -12.31 -22.44 9.58
C ARG A 47 -12.47 -22.91 8.14
N VAL A 48 -13.61 -23.54 7.78
CA VAL A 48 -13.93 -23.90 6.39
C VAL A 48 -13.96 -22.66 5.51
N TYR A 49 -14.69 -21.62 5.91
CA TYR A 49 -14.76 -20.37 5.13
C TYR A 49 -13.42 -19.64 5.07
N ALA A 50 -12.65 -19.64 6.15
CA ALA A 50 -11.31 -19.06 6.15
C ALA A 50 -10.38 -19.77 5.15
N ALA A 51 -10.40 -21.12 5.11
CA ALA A 51 -9.58 -21.88 4.16
C ALA A 51 -10.02 -21.69 2.70
N LEU A 52 -11.34 -21.61 2.43
CA LEU A 52 -11.83 -21.30 1.09
C LEU A 52 -11.45 -19.89 0.64
N ALA A 53 -11.45 -18.92 1.56
CA ALA A 53 -11.03 -17.56 1.31
C ALA A 53 -9.51 -17.48 1.07
N GLU A 54 -8.71 -18.16 1.89
CA GLU A 54 -7.27 -18.31 1.73
C GLU A 54 -6.90 -18.97 0.39
N ALA A 55 -7.67 -20.01 -0.01
CA ALA A 55 -7.55 -20.61 -1.33
C ALA A 55 -8.04 -19.69 -2.48
N GLY A 56 -8.59 -18.51 -2.16
CA GLY A 56 -9.09 -17.52 -3.11
C GLY A 56 -10.31 -18.00 -3.90
N LEU A 57 -11.06 -18.95 -3.38
CA LEU A 57 -12.26 -19.50 -4.01
C LEU A 57 -13.52 -18.73 -3.66
N VAL A 58 -13.50 -18.04 -2.54
CA VAL A 58 -14.65 -17.26 -2.04
C VAL A 58 -14.21 -15.90 -1.53
N VAL A 59 -15.15 -14.97 -1.44
CA VAL A 59 -14.97 -13.64 -0.83
C VAL A 59 -16.10 -13.41 0.17
N GLY A 60 -15.74 -12.94 1.36
CA GLY A 60 -16.69 -12.51 2.37
C GLY A 60 -17.09 -11.05 2.13
N GLU A 61 -18.39 -10.76 2.16
CA GLU A 61 -18.94 -9.41 2.04
C GLU A 61 -19.64 -9.04 3.35
N THR A 62 -19.25 -7.89 3.91
CA THR A 62 -19.81 -7.44 5.19
C THR A 62 -21.33 -7.25 5.11
N GLY A 63 -22.07 -7.86 6.03
CA GLY A 63 -23.54 -7.80 6.07
C GLY A 63 -24.27 -8.69 5.05
N ARG A 64 -23.59 -9.27 4.06
CA ARG A 64 -24.21 -10.02 2.94
C ARG A 64 -23.89 -11.50 2.91
N GLY A 65 -22.75 -11.92 3.46
CA GLY A 65 -22.34 -13.32 3.49
C GLY A 65 -21.07 -13.62 2.70
N THR A 66 -20.88 -14.89 2.37
CA THR A 66 -19.72 -15.37 1.60
C THR A 66 -20.18 -15.83 0.21
N PHE A 67 -19.45 -15.41 -0.80
CA PHE A 67 -19.80 -15.65 -2.21
C PHE A 67 -18.66 -16.35 -2.94
N VAL A 68 -19.00 -17.16 -3.93
CA VAL A 68 -18.03 -17.76 -4.86
C VAL A 68 -17.39 -16.63 -5.65
N ARG A 69 -16.06 -16.57 -5.61
CA ARG A 69 -15.28 -15.57 -6.34
C ARG A 69 -15.29 -15.88 -7.84
N ASP A 70 -15.25 -14.83 -8.65
CA ASP A 70 -14.93 -14.99 -10.06
C ASP A 70 -13.43 -15.29 -10.18
N THR A 71 -13.09 -16.55 -10.47
CA THR A 71 -11.71 -17.00 -10.58
C THR A 71 -11.07 -16.61 -11.91
N SER A 72 -11.81 -15.99 -12.83
CA SER A 72 -11.25 -15.34 -14.02
C SER A 72 -10.60 -14.00 -13.71
N LEU A 73 -10.96 -13.38 -12.55
CA LEU A 73 -10.27 -12.18 -12.07
C LEU A 73 -8.90 -12.55 -11.49
N PRO A 74 -7.88 -11.71 -11.72
CA PRO A 74 -6.53 -11.96 -11.23
C PRO A 74 -6.51 -12.23 -9.72
N ARG A 75 -5.90 -13.34 -9.32
CA ARG A 75 -5.62 -13.61 -7.92
C ARG A 75 -4.31 -12.94 -7.56
N GLY A 76 -4.33 -12.23 -6.46
CA GLY A 76 -3.09 -11.72 -5.93
C GLY A 76 -3.29 -10.81 -4.74
N LEU A 77 -2.20 -10.48 -4.10
CA LEU A 77 -2.15 -9.48 -3.03
C LEU A 77 -2.38 -8.04 -3.57
N GLY A 78 -2.83 -7.90 -4.84
CA GLY A 78 -2.97 -6.60 -5.52
C GLY A 78 -1.63 -5.98 -5.91
N LEU A 79 -0.59 -6.81 -6.00
CA LEU A 79 0.76 -6.42 -6.40
C LEU A 79 1.13 -6.94 -7.79
N GLU A 80 0.36 -7.90 -8.31
CA GLU A 80 0.62 -8.47 -9.61
C GLU A 80 0.26 -7.47 -10.69
N GLN A 81 1.23 -7.17 -11.54
CA GLN A 81 1.03 -6.48 -12.79
C GLN A 81 0.65 -7.52 -13.84
N HIS A 82 -0.62 -7.63 -14.15
CA HIS A 82 -1.01 -8.39 -15.32
C HIS A 82 -0.78 -7.55 -16.56
N PRO A 83 -0.20 -8.12 -17.64
CA PRO A 83 -0.13 -7.40 -18.89
C PRO A 83 -1.57 -7.04 -19.29
N ALA A 84 -1.89 -5.76 -19.26
CA ALA A 84 -3.16 -5.28 -19.76
C ALA A 84 -3.29 -5.72 -21.21
N LYS A 85 -4.47 -6.21 -21.61
CA LYS A 85 -4.73 -6.47 -23.03
C LYS A 85 -4.42 -5.20 -23.82
N ALA A 86 -3.85 -5.35 -25.01
CA ALA A 86 -3.50 -4.20 -25.84
C ALA A 86 -4.72 -3.26 -25.97
N GLY A 87 -4.54 -1.99 -25.58
CA GLY A 87 -5.59 -0.98 -25.59
C GLY A 87 -6.44 -0.88 -24.29
N ALA A 88 -6.22 -1.73 -23.28
CA ALA A 88 -6.93 -1.59 -22.01
C ALA A 88 -6.36 -0.42 -21.18
N ILE A 89 -7.26 0.30 -20.51
CA ILE A 89 -6.93 1.41 -19.60
C ILE A 89 -6.74 0.83 -18.20
N ASP A 90 -5.52 0.91 -17.68
CA ASP A 90 -5.17 0.38 -16.35
C ASP A 90 -5.31 1.47 -15.26
N LEU A 91 -6.33 1.32 -14.41
CA LEU A 91 -6.59 2.12 -13.21
C LEU A 91 -6.25 1.35 -11.91
N THR A 92 -5.44 0.27 -12.00
CA THR A 92 -5.07 -0.54 -10.84
C THR A 92 -3.84 0.00 -10.11
N PHE A 93 -2.84 0.53 -10.84
CA PHE A 93 -1.60 1.04 -10.27
C PHE A 93 -1.38 2.53 -10.53
N ASN A 94 -0.61 3.19 -9.67
CA ASN A 94 -0.19 4.57 -9.86
C ASN A 94 1.28 4.64 -10.25
N TYR A 95 1.51 5.01 -11.50
CA TYR A 95 2.82 5.35 -12.07
C TYR A 95 2.77 6.76 -12.66
N PRO A 96 2.57 7.81 -11.82
CA PRO A 96 2.35 9.14 -12.32
C PRO A 96 3.58 9.62 -13.11
N SER A 97 3.36 9.90 -14.38
CA SER A 97 4.36 10.44 -15.30
C SER A 97 3.91 11.81 -15.82
N LEU A 98 4.85 12.70 -15.99
CA LEU A 98 4.61 14.05 -16.51
C LEU A 98 5.34 14.28 -17.83
N PRO A 99 4.81 15.11 -18.72
CA PRO A 99 5.53 15.50 -19.92
C PRO A 99 6.92 16.10 -19.61
N GLY A 100 7.92 15.75 -20.40
CA GLY A 100 9.30 16.23 -20.27
C GLY A 100 10.18 15.39 -19.32
N GLN A 101 9.68 14.37 -18.63
CA GLN A 101 10.51 13.54 -17.75
C GLN A 101 11.58 12.73 -18.49
N VAL A 102 11.33 12.33 -19.74
CA VAL A 102 12.33 11.64 -20.58
C VAL A 102 13.53 12.55 -20.84
N GLU A 103 13.29 13.84 -21.13
CA GLU A 103 14.36 14.82 -21.34
C GLU A 103 15.13 15.10 -20.05
N LEU A 104 14.45 15.15 -18.92
CA LEU A 104 15.12 15.25 -17.61
C LEU A 104 16.05 14.05 -17.36
N LEU A 105 15.58 12.83 -17.67
CA LEU A 105 16.41 11.62 -17.56
C LEU A 105 17.62 11.68 -18.49
N ARG A 106 17.42 12.07 -19.75
CA ARG A 106 18.50 12.20 -20.75
C ARG A 106 19.54 13.24 -20.30
N SER A 107 19.08 14.40 -19.80
CA SER A 107 19.95 15.45 -19.28
C SER A 107 20.72 15.00 -18.03
N GLY A 108 20.05 14.33 -17.09
CA GLY A 108 20.68 13.78 -15.89
C GLY A 108 21.79 12.77 -16.21
N LEU A 109 21.51 11.82 -17.14
CA LEU A 109 22.51 10.84 -17.58
C LEU A 109 23.72 11.50 -18.25
N ARG A 110 23.49 12.51 -19.11
CA ARG A 110 24.60 13.30 -19.71
C ARG A 110 25.42 14.04 -18.64
N GLY A 111 24.74 14.63 -17.64
CA GLY A 111 25.41 15.28 -16.51
C GLY A 111 26.30 14.32 -15.73
N LEU A 112 25.79 13.14 -15.42
CA LEU A 112 26.59 12.10 -14.73
C LEU A 112 27.78 11.65 -15.58
N ALA A 113 27.60 11.42 -16.87
CA ALA A 113 28.68 11.06 -17.78
C ALA A 113 29.77 12.13 -17.87
N ALA A 114 29.41 13.41 -17.71
CA ALA A 114 30.35 14.55 -17.76
C ALA A 114 31.00 14.88 -16.41
N SER A 115 30.44 14.43 -15.29
CA SER A 115 30.87 14.82 -13.92
C SER A 115 32.17 14.17 -13.43
N GLY A 116 32.70 13.20 -14.15
CA GLY A 116 34.08 12.75 -13.98
C GLY A 116 34.34 11.62 -12.99
N ASP A 117 33.45 11.31 -12.05
CA ASP A 117 33.67 10.21 -11.07
C ASP A 117 32.88 8.94 -11.44
N LEU A 118 33.05 8.50 -12.68
CA LEU A 118 32.38 7.27 -13.15
C LEU A 118 32.98 6.02 -12.51
N ASP A 119 34.26 6.04 -12.12
CA ASP A 119 34.92 4.92 -11.46
C ASP A 119 34.20 4.54 -10.15
N ALA A 120 33.82 5.52 -9.33
CA ALA A 120 33.07 5.29 -8.10
C ALA A 120 31.71 4.61 -8.35
N LEU A 121 31.11 4.74 -9.54
CA LEU A 121 29.85 4.09 -9.89
C LEU A 121 30.01 2.61 -10.26
N LEU A 122 31.23 2.17 -10.59
CA LEU A 122 31.55 0.78 -10.91
C LEU A 122 31.76 -0.06 -9.64
N HIS A 123 31.96 0.57 -8.49
CA HIS A 123 32.22 -0.08 -7.22
C HIS A 123 30.98 -0.14 -6.35
N SER A 124 30.86 -1.21 -5.54
CA SER A 124 29.79 -1.32 -4.54
C SER A 124 29.84 -0.18 -3.54
N ALA A 125 28.68 0.41 -3.27
CA ALA A 125 28.54 1.39 -2.19
C ALA A 125 28.38 0.70 -0.83
N PRO A 126 28.65 1.41 0.29
CA PRO A 126 28.28 0.93 1.63
C PRO A 126 26.77 0.65 1.71
N GLN A 127 26.41 -0.27 2.60
CA GLN A 127 25.00 -0.59 2.85
C GLN A 127 24.27 0.68 3.35
N GLY A 128 23.17 1.00 2.67
CA GLY A 128 22.43 2.24 2.96
C GLY A 128 23.01 3.52 2.30
N GLY A 129 24.03 3.41 1.45
CA GLY A 129 24.56 4.52 0.67
C GLY A 129 25.80 5.22 1.27
N ARG A 130 26.49 6.00 0.46
CA ARG A 130 27.65 6.79 0.87
C ARG A 130 27.24 7.97 1.76
N ARG A 131 28.16 8.46 2.58
CA ARG A 131 27.87 9.54 3.54
C ARG A 131 27.26 10.77 2.87
N HIS A 132 27.81 11.24 1.76
CA HIS A 132 27.29 12.42 1.05
C HIS A 132 25.89 12.18 0.45
N GLU A 133 25.62 10.96 -0.04
CA GLU A 133 24.31 10.56 -0.57
C GLU A 133 23.26 10.57 0.55
N ARG A 134 23.57 9.97 1.70
CA ARG A 134 22.72 9.98 2.91
C ARG A 134 22.45 11.41 3.40
N GLN A 135 23.44 12.30 3.35
CA GLN A 135 23.29 13.72 3.68
C GLN A 135 22.36 14.45 2.70
N THR A 136 22.47 14.18 1.40
CA THR A 136 21.56 14.73 0.38
C THR A 136 20.13 14.33 0.66
N VAL A 137 19.87 13.04 0.94
CA VAL A 137 18.53 12.56 1.32
C VAL A 137 18.05 13.17 2.64
N ALA A 138 18.93 13.32 3.64
CA ALA A 138 18.59 13.99 4.90
C ALA A 138 18.18 15.46 4.69
N ARG A 139 18.80 16.19 3.74
CA ARG A 139 18.34 17.51 3.34
C ARG A 139 16.96 17.49 2.69
N HIS A 140 16.72 16.55 1.77
CA HIS A 140 15.40 16.37 1.13
C HIS A 140 14.28 16.07 2.15
N LEU A 141 14.55 15.29 3.18
CA LEU A 141 13.59 14.98 4.25
C LEU A 141 13.11 16.21 5.02
N ARG A 142 13.87 17.32 5.02
CA ARG A 142 13.43 18.60 5.62
C ARG A 142 12.17 19.15 4.97
N ASN A 143 11.94 18.84 3.70
CA ASN A 143 10.69 19.18 3.00
C ASN A 143 9.47 18.48 3.60
N ARG A 144 9.67 17.42 4.40
CA ARG A 144 8.64 16.71 5.16
C ARG A 144 8.64 17.09 6.65
N GLY A 145 9.46 18.07 7.05
CA GLY A 145 9.63 18.46 8.45
C GLY A 145 10.53 17.53 9.25
N ILE A 146 11.14 16.51 8.63
CA ILE A 146 12.06 15.58 9.30
C ILE A 146 13.47 16.16 9.29
N ARG A 147 14.08 16.29 10.47
CA ARG A 147 15.44 16.80 10.66
C ARG A 147 16.26 15.74 11.38
N VAL A 148 17.06 15.02 10.62
CA VAL A 148 17.95 13.95 11.10
C VAL A 148 19.33 14.11 10.49
N PRO A 149 20.41 13.66 11.17
CA PRO A 149 21.73 13.55 10.58
C PRO A 149 21.76 12.47 9.48
N GLY A 150 22.70 12.57 8.55
CA GLY A 150 22.82 11.60 7.45
C GLY A 150 23.08 10.17 7.96
N GLU A 151 23.69 10.03 9.13
CA GLU A 151 23.96 8.76 9.80
C GLU A 151 22.68 7.97 10.19
N GLN A 152 21.55 8.66 10.32
CA GLN A 152 20.23 8.07 10.59
C GLN A 152 19.40 7.84 9.32
N VAL A 153 19.95 8.09 8.13
CA VAL A 153 19.30 7.89 6.84
C VAL A 153 19.95 6.74 6.10
N LEU A 154 19.14 5.86 5.54
CA LEU A 154 19.57 4.72 4.72
C LEU A 154 18.89 4.77 3.36
N ILE A 155 19.67 4.55 2.29
CA ILE A 155 19.15 4.48 0.92
C ILE A 155 18.84 3.02 0.58
N VAL A 156 17.66 2.80 -0.02
CA VAL A 156 17.10 1.48 -0.31
C VAL A 156 16.48 1.43 -1.72
N ASN A 157 16.22 0.23 -2.24
CA ASN A 157 15.61 0.01 -3.57
C ASN A 157 14.09 0.28 -3.56
N GLY A 158 13.71 1.54 -3.27
CA GLY A 158 12.32 1.97 -3.14
C GLY A 158 11.73 1.66 -1.76
N ALA A 159 10.58 2.28 -1.46
CA ALA A 159 9.91 2.15 -0.17
C ALA A 159 9.57 0.68 0.19
N GLN A 160 9.25 -0.16 -0.81
CA GLN A 160 8.95 -1.58 -0.57
C GLN A 160 10.12 -2.32 0.08
N GLN A 161 11.36 -2.09 -0.39
CA GLN A 161 12.53 -2.63 0.29
C GLN A 161 12.76 -1.96 1.64
N GLY A 162 12.51 -0.66 1.76
CA GLY A 162 12.59 0.03 3.05
C GLY A 162 11.69 -0.61 4.11
N LEU A 163 10.46 -0.96 3.74
CA LEU A 163 9.55 -1.70 4.61
C LEU A 163 10.08 -3.12 4.91
N ALA A 164 10.57 -3.84 3.89
CA ALA A 164 11.11 -5.19 4.06
C ALA A 164 12.29 -5.23 5.04
N VAL A 165 13.28 -4.36 4.85
CA VAL A 165 14.46 -4.31 5.73
C VAL A 165 14.09 -3.83 7.14
N THR A 166 13.08 -2.97 7.28
CA THR A 166 12.55 -2.58 8.59
C THR A 166 11.96 -3.78 9.32
N LEU A 167 11.09 -4.56 8.65
CA LEU A 167 10.56 -5.78 9.26
C LEU A 167 11.65 -6.79 9.60
N THR A 168 12.60 -7.02 8.69
CA THR A 168 13.73 -7.93 8.91
C THR A 168 14.57 -7.53 10.12
N ALA A 169 14.82 -6.21 10.28
CA ALA A 169 15.67 -5.69 11.35
C ALA A 169 14.98 -5.64 12.72
N THR A 170 13.62 -5.56 12.76
CA THR A 170 12.91 -5.18 13.98
C THR A 170 11.88 -6.18 14.47
N MET A 171 11.50 -7.17 13.64
CA MET A 171 10.46 -8.14 13.96
C MET A 171 10.90 -9.58 13.74
N LYS A 172 10.36 -10.49 14.55
CA LYS A 172 10.55 -11.94 14.45
C LYS A 172 9.28 -12.62 13.93
N PRO A 173 9.40 -13.81 13.30
CA PRO A 173 8.24 -14.61 12.94
C PRO A 173 7.29 -14.83 14.13
N GLY A 174 5.98 -14.64 13.91
CA GLY A 174 4.93 -14.76 14.92
C GLY A 174 4.68 -13.50 15.75
N GLU A 175 5.54 -12.49 15.72
CA GLU A 175 5.27 -11.21 16.37
C GLU A 175 4.13 -10.45 15.71
N ILE A 176 3.46 -9.58 16.48
CA ILE A 176 2.25 -8.89 16.06
C ILE A 176 2.59 -7.50 15.52
N LEU A 177 2.16 -7.26 14.28
CA LEU A 177 2.13 -5.95 13.64
C LEU A 177 0.68 -5.45 13.59
N ALA A 178 0.38 -4.38 14.32
CA ALA A 178 -0.90 -3.69 14.21
C ALA A 178 -0.94 -2.89 12.90
N VAL A 179 -2.06 -2.96 12.19
CA VAL A 179 -2.26 -2.30 10.89
C VAL A 179 -3.68 -1.77 10.77
N ASP A 180 -3.90 -0.79 9.89
CA ASP A 180 -5.24 -0.37 9.51
C ASP A 180 -6.03 -1.54 8.89
N ALA A 181 -7.35 -1.62 9.14
CA ALA A 181 -8.23 -2.64 8.56
C ALA A 181 -8.21 -2.64 7.03
N LEU A 182 -7.98 -1.47 6.43
CA LEU A 182 -7.61 -1.30 5.04
C LEU A 182 -6.17 -0.79 5.00
N THR A 183 -5.26 -1.49 4.35
CA THR A 183 -3.84 -1.13 4.36
C THR A 183 -3.19 -1.37 2.99
N TYR A 184 -1.96 -0.93 2.84
CA TYR A 184 -1.19 -1.15 1.62
C TYR A 184 -0.95 -2.65 1.37
N PRO A 185 -1.33 -3.19 0.19
CA PRO A 185 -1.17 -4.62 -0.11
C PRO A 185 0.28 -5.11 0.00
N GLY A 186 1.26 -4.25 -0.29
CA GLY A 186 2.67 -4.58 -0.15
C GLY A 186 3.10 -4.88 1.28
N MET A 187 2.49 -4.24 2.29
CA MET A 187 2.74 -4.59 3.69
C MET A 187 2.16 -5.95 4.04
N LYS A 188 0.96 -6.30 3.53
CA LYS A 188 0.37 -7.63 3.72
C LYS A 188 1.27 -8.73 3.14
N ALA A 189 1.79 -8.51 1.92
CA ALA A 189 2.71 -9.44 1.29
C ALA A 189 4.01 -9.61 2.09
N LEU A 190 4.58 -8.53 2.58
CA LEU A 190 5.79 -8.57 3.42
C LEU A 190 5.52 -9.29 4.74
N ALA A 191 4.42 -8.97 5.43
CA ALA A 191 4.06 -9.65 6.67
C ALA A 191 3.90 -11.17 6.47
N HIS A 192 3.26 -11.58 5.37
CA HIS A 192 3.13 -12.99 5.01
C HIS A 192 4.50 -13.64 4.75
N ALA A 193 5.36 -13.01 3.94
CA ALA A 193 6.70 -13.52 3.62
C ALA A 193 7.59 -13.64 4.86
N HIS A 194 7.48 -12.72 5.80
CA HIS A 194 8.23 -12.71 7.07
C HIS A 194 7.54 -13.49 8.20
N ARG A 195 6.37 -14.11 7.93
CA ARG A 195 5.56 -14.84 8.94
C ARG A 195 5.18 -13.97 10.15
N ILE A 196 4.90 -12.69 9.92
CA ILE A 196 4.45 -11.72 10.92
C ILE A 196 2.93 -11.76 11.02
N ALA A 197 2.41 -11.79 12.24
CA ALA A 197 0.98 -11.81 12.49
C ALA A 197 0.40 -10.40 12.36
N LEU A 198 -0.44 -10.16 11.34
CA LEU A 198 -1.17 -8.90 11.23
C LEU A 198 -2.33 -8.85 12.22
N SER A 199 -2.48 -7.74 12.93
CA SER A 199 -3.63 -7.45 13.78
C SER A 199 -4.37 -6.22 13.23
N PRO A 200 -5.50 -6.44 12.52
CA PRO A 200 -6.26 -5.34 11.95
C PRO A 200 -6.94 -4.50 13.03
N LEU A 201 -6.85 -3.19 12.89
CA LEU A 201 -7.57 -2.23 13.70
C LEU A 201 -8.62 -1.51 12.83
N PRO A 202 -9.82 -1.28 13.36
CA PRO A 202 -10.84 -0.53 12.64
C PRO A 202 -10.34 0.87 12.30
N LEU A 203 -10.99 1.49 11.31
CA LEU A 203 -10.73 2.87 10.97
C LEU A 203 -11.48 3.80 11.93
N SER A 204 -10.81 4.88 12.35
CA SER A 204 -11.41 5.97 13.11
C SER A 204 -12.36 6.82 12.23
N ALA A 205 -13.02 7.80 12.82
CA ALA A 205 -13.79 8.81 12.08
C ALA A 205 -12.93 9.62 11.08
N GLU A 206 -11.63 9.73 11.31
CA GLU A 206 -10.67 10.35 10.38
C GLU A 206 -10.27 9.43 9.21
N GLN A 207 -10.87 8.24 9.09
CA GLN A 207 -10.48 7.21 8.11
C GLN A 207 -8.99 6.80 8.22
N ASN A 208 -8.49 6.76 9.45
CA ASN A 208 -7.14 6.31 9.81
C ASN A 208 -7.23 5.35 11.00
N LEU A 209 -6.09 4.87 11.46
CA LEU A 209 -5.95 3.95 12.58
C LEU A 209 -6.76 4.40 13.83
N ASP A 210 -7.58 3.52 14.38
CA ASP A 210 -8.29 3.75 15.64
C ASP A 210 -7.31 3.57 16.82
N LEU A 211 -6.90 4.69 17.40
CA LEU A 211 -5.89 4.72 18.47
C LEU A 211 -6.40 4.18 19.81
N ASP A 212 -7.71 4.25 20.07
CA ASP A 212 -8.28 3.67 21.29
C ASP A 212 -8.28 2.14 21.19
N ARG A 213 -8.53 1.61 20.00
CA ARG A 213 -8.41 0.18 19.72
C ARG A 213 -6.96 -0.29 19.76
N LEU A 214 -6.02 0.54 19.30
CA LEU A 214 -4.58 0.24 19.41
C LEU A 214 -4.18 0.12 20.87
N ASP A 215 -4.54 1.09 21.72
CA ASP A 215 -4.26 1.06 23.16
C ASP A 215 -4.85 -0.19 23.82
N ALA A 216 -6.12 -0.47 23.56
CA ALA A 216 -6.80 -1.66 24.08
C ALA A 216 -6.17 -2.97 23.61
N LEU A 217 -5.66 -3.03 22.38
CA LEU A 217 -4.96 -4.20 21.84
C LEU A 217 -3.61 -4.41 22.55
N CYS A 218 -2.83 -3.34 22.74
CA CYS A 218 -1.52 -3.39 23.40
C CYS A 218 -1.62 -3.84 24.87
N ARG A 219 -2.69 -3.45 25.57
CA ARG A 219 -2.94 -3.94 26.95
C ARG A 219 -3.23 -5.44 27.03
N LYS A 220 -3.70 -6.05 25.93
CA LYS A 220 -4.13 -7.46 25.90
C LYS A 220 -3.13 -8.38 25.24
N ARG A 221 -2.31 -7.88 24.34
CA ARG A 221 -1.40 -8.66 23.49
C ARG A 221 -0.06 -7.97 23.35
N PRO A 222 1.04 -8.71 23.21
CA PRO A 222 2.38 -8.14 22.99
C PRO A 222 2.51 -7.65 21.53
N VAL A 223 1.96 -6.48 21.22
CA VAL A 223 2.13 -5.83 19.92
C VAL A 223 3.55 -5.31 19.83
N ARG A 224 4.28 -5.69 18.79
CA ARG A 224 5.67 -5.28 18.58
C ARG A 224 5.78 -3.95 17.85
N ALA A 225 4.95 -3.77 16.83
CA ALA A 225 4.99 -2.57 16.00
C ALA A 225 3.59 -2.23 15.47
N VAL A 226 3.45 -0.99 15.01
CA VAL A 226 2.29 -0.50 14.25
C VAL A 226 2.77 0.06 12.91
N TYR A 227 2.13 -0.34 11.82
CA TYR A 227 2.33 0.22 10.49
C TYR A 227 1.14 1.07 10.09
N THR A 228 1.40 2.26 9.59
CA THR A 228 0.37 3.16 9.07
C THR A 228 0.92 4.12 8.02
N MET A 229 0.02 4.69 7.22
CA MET A 229 0.28 5.75 6.24
C MET A 229 -0.44 7.03 6.69
N PRO A 230 0.11 7.82 7.64
CA PRO A 230 -0.60 8.96 8.22
C PRO A 230 -0.86 10.11 7.25
N THR A 231 -0.14 10.16 6.12
CA THR A 231 -0.28 11.20 5.10
C THR A 231 -0.62 10.56 3.77
N LEU A 232 -1.86 10.75 3.32
CA LEU A 232 -2.45 10.12 2.14
C LEU A 232 -2.47 8.59 2.25
N HIS A 233 -3.27 8.12 3.18
CA HIS A 233 -3.50 6.71 3.44
C HIS A 233 -3.94 5.96 2.17
N ASN A 234 -3.26 4.88 1.82
CA ASN A 234 -3.65 4.02 0.70
C ASN A 234 -4.43 2.81 1.24
N PRO A 235 -5.76 2.68 0.94
CA PRO A 235 -6.42 3.20 -0.29
C PRO A 235 -7.27 4.47 -0.14
N LEU A 236 -7.49 5.02 1.05
CA LEU A 236 -8.54 6.02 1.30
C LEU A 236 -8.16 7.47 0.97
N GLY A 237 -6.86 7.78 0.93
CA GLY A 237 -6.40 9.17 0.75
C GLY A 237 -6.54 10.04 2.00
N SER A 238 -6.92 9.50 3.15
CA SER A 238 -7.05 10.25 4.39
C SER A 238 -5.71 10.80 4.90
N VAL A 239 -5.78 11.86 5.69
CA VAL A 239 -4.62 12.48 6.35
C VAL A 239 -4.91 12.52 7.85
N MET A 240 -4.12 11.83 8.64
CA MET A 240 -4.21 11.80 10.09
C MET A 240 -3.93 13.19 10.68
N SER A 241 -4.78 13.65 11.58
CA SER A 241 -4.63 14.96 12.23
C SER A 241 -3.36 15.06 13.06
N ALA A 242 -2.89 16.29 13.33
CA ALA A 242 -1.74 16.52 14.19
C ALA A 242 -1.95 15.95 15.59
N ARG A 243 -3.17 16.07 16.14
CA ARG A 243 -3.55 15.51 17.43
C ARG A 243 -3.41 13.98 17.46
N SER A 244 -3.92 13.30 16.44
CA SER A 244 -3.86 11.84 16.35
C SER A 244 -2.41 11.36 16.17
N ARG A 245 -1.56 12.11 15.46
CA ARG A 245 -0.12 11.79 15.34
C ARG A 245 0.62 11.91 16.68
N MET A 246 0.37 12.96 17.45
CA MET A 246 0.93 13.11 18.80
C MET A 246 0.48 11.98 19.71
N ARG A 247 -0.83 11.63 19.68
CA ARG A 247 -1.36 10.52 20.48
C ARG A 247 -0.74 9.17 20.08
N LEU A 248 -0.52 8.92 18.79
CA LEU A 248 0.19 7.71 18.32
C LEU A 248 1.62 7.67 18.87
N ALA A 249 2.32 8.80 18.88
CA ALA A 249 3.66 8.90 19.45
C ALA A 249 3.66 8.60 20.97
N GLU A 250 2.70 9.14 21.74
CA GLU A 250 2.51 8.85 23.16
C GLU A 250 2.24 7.36 23.41
N LEU A 251 1.37 6.75 22.61
CA LEU A 251 1.09 5.32 22.71
C LEU A 251 2.32 4.46 22.38
N ALA A 252 3.12 4.89 21.39
CA ALA A 252 4.35 4.21 21.02
C ALA A 252 5.37 4.22 22.18
N GLU A 253 5.48 5.31 22.91
CA GLU A 253 6.30 5.39 24.12
C GLU A 253 5.74 4.54 25.25
N HIS A 254 4.44 4.69 25.52
CA HIS A 254 3.78 4.01 26.64
C HIS A 254 3.85 2.48 26.54
N HIS A 255 3.68 1.93 25.35
CA HIS A 255 3.63 0.49 25.08
C HIS A 255 4.92 -0.09 24.50
N ASP A 256 6.00 0.66 24.43
CA ASP A 256 7.27 0.25 23.80
C ASP A 256 7.09 -0.21 22.34
N LEU A 257 6.22 0.45 21.59
CA LEU A 257 5.94 0.11 20.19
C LEU A 257 6.95 0.76 19.23
N LEU A 258 7.24 0.07 18.14
CA LEU A 258 7.84 0.68 16.97
C LEU A 258 6.74 1.18 16.03
N VAL A 259 6.80 2.43 15.61
CA VAL A 259 5.95 2.96 14.53
C VAL A 259 6.69 2.81 13.21
N ILE A 260 6.09 2.16 12.23
CA ILE A 260 6.55 2.11 10.84
C ILE A 260 5.66 3.07 10.05
N GLU A 261 6.18 4.27 9.81
CA GLU A 261 5.47 5.34 9.10
C GLU A 261 5.82 5.32 7.62
N ASP A 262 4.85 5.01 6.78
CA ASP A 262 5.00 5.01 5.32
C ASP A 262 4.58 6.36 4.73
N GLY A 263 5.55 7.10 4.23
CA GLY A 263 5.39 8.41 3.60
C GLY A 263 5.44 8.40 2.08
N ALA A 264 5.16 7.26 1.41
CA ALA A 264 5.33 7.13 -0.04
C ALA A 264 4.53 8.16 -0.87
N TYR A 265 3.39 8.63 -0.37
CA TYR A 265 2.54 9.67 -0.99
C TYR A 265 2.56 11.01 -0.25
N ALA A 266 3.34 11.15 0.83
CA ALA A 266 3.31 12.33 1.69
C ALA A 266 3.61 13.64 0.94
N PHE A 267 4.38 13.61 -0.14
CA PHE A 267 4.71 14.77 -0.96
C PHE A 267 3.50 15.44 -1.64
N LEU A 268 2.38 14.73 -1.78
CA LEU A 268 1.16 15.25 -2.44
C LEU A 268 0.30 16.12 -1.52
N ALA A 269 0.29 15.82 -0.22
CA ALA A 269 -0.49 16.62 0.74
C ALA A 269 0.33 17.83 1.22
N GLU A 270 -0.11 19.02 0.85
CA GLU A 270 0.54 20.26 1.27
C GLU A 270 -0.54 21.36 1.43
N PRO A 271 -0.64 21.97 2.63
CA PRO A 271 0.09 21.62 3.86
C PRO A 271 -0.35 20.28 4.47
N ALA A 272 0.58 19.60 5.16
CA ALA A 272 0.29 18.40 5.94
C ALA A 272 0.80 18.54 7.38
N PRO A 273 0.18 17.86 8.36
CA PRO A 273 0.74 17.77 9.70
C PRO A 273 2.13 17.15 9.68
N LYS A 274 2.98 17.52 10.65
CA LYS A 274 4.32 16.93 10.79
C LYS A 274 4.22 15.41 10.94
N PRO A 275 5.14 14.63 10.35
CA PRO A 275 5.19 13.18 10.50
C PRO A 275 5.22 12.72 11.97
N VAL A 276 4.72 11.52 12.24
CA VAL A 276 4.82 10.88 13.57
C VAL A 276 6.27 10.79 14.02
N PHE A 277 7.17 10.53 13.07
CA PHE A 277 8.61 10.53 13.30
C PHE A 277 9.11 11.78 14.05
N THR A 278 8.52 12.96 13.81
CA THR A 278 8.95 14.20 14.48
C THR A 278 8.50 14.29 15.94
N HIS A 279 7.53 13.49 16.35
CA HIS A 279 6.99 13.44 17.71
C HIS A 279 7.62 12.32 18.54
N ALA A 280 8.01 11.22 17.91
CA ALA A 280 8.66 10.08 18.55
C ALA A 280 9.84 9.55 17.70
N PRO A 281 10.93 10.32 17.53
CA PRO A 281 12.04 9.95 16.64
C PRO A 281 12.74 8.65 17.07
N ASP A 282 12.78 8.34 18.37
CA ASP A 282 13.40 7.12 18.90
C ASP A 282 12.51 5.89 18.77
N ARG A 283 11.25 6.06 18.38
CA ARG A 283 10.24 4.99 18.25
C ARG A 283 9.70 4.83 16.84
N THR A 284 10.14 5.67 15.89
CA THR A 284 9.57 5.66 14.55
C THR A 284 10.63 5.37 13.51
N VAL A 285 10.31 4.51 12.56
CA VAL A 285 11.03 4.33 11.31
C VAL A 285 10.16 4.94 10.20
N TYR A 286 10.67 6.00 9.58
CA TYR A 286 10.01 6.65 8.45
C TYR A 286 10.53 6.09 7.14
N VAL A 287 9.65 5.57 6.30
CA VAL A 287 9.97 4.97 5.00
C VAL A 287 9.32 5.78 3.89
N SER A 288 10.09 6.14 2.87
CA SER A 288 9.56 6.84 1.70
C SER A 288 10.45 6.59 0.47
N GLY A 289 10.21 7.33 -0.62
CA GLY A 289 11.03 7.20 -1.82
C GLY A 289 10.56 8.05 -2.98
N LEU A 290 11.29 7.97 -4.09
CA LEU A 290 11.07 8.79 -5.28
C LEU A 290 10.20 8.11 -6.35
N SER A 291 9.72 6.89 -6.12
CA SER A 291 8.92 6.15 -7.11
C SER A 291 7.61 6.85 -7.50
N LYS A 292 7.02 7.60 -6.58
CA LYS A 292 5.75 8.32 -6.80
C LYS A 292 5.98 9.80 -7.12
N SER A 293 6.97 10.42 -6.48
CA SER A 293 7.30 11.83 -6.68
C SER A 293 8.11 12.08 -7.97
N VAL A 294 8.97 11.15 -8.34
CA VAL A 294 9.81 11.27 -9.55
C VAL A 294 9.41 10.23 -10.59
N ALA A 295 9.94 9.02 -10.51
CA ALA A 295 9.67 7.95 -11.47
C ALA A 295 9.78 6.58 -10.81
N SER A 296 8.83 5.70 -11.11
CA SER A 296 8.78 4.34 -10.53
C SER A 296 9.98 3.48 -10.93
N GLY A 297 10.55 3.71 -12.14
CA GLY A 297 11.70 2.96 -12.66
C GLY A 297 13.02 3.28 -11.97
N LEU A 298 13.15 4.42 -11.27
CA LEU A 298 14.37 4.74 -10.51
C LEU A 298 14.60 3.80 -9.34
N ARG A 299 13.55 3.20 -8.80
CA ARG A 299 13.63 2.30 -7.63
C ARG A 299 14.46 2.84 -6.49
N LEU A 300 14.38 4.15 -6.21
CA LEU A 300 15.06 4.75 -5.08
C LEU A 300 14.08 5.05 -3.96
N GLY A 301 14.41 4.56 -2.77
CA GLY A 301 13.75 4.85 -1.51
C GLY A 301 14.75 5.20 -0.43
N PHE A 302 14.24 5.59 0.70
CA PHE A 302 15.03 5.91 1.87
C PHE A 302 14.27 5.61 3.16
N VAL A 303 15.05 5.33 4.19
CA VAL A 303 14.59 5.06 5.56
C VAL A 303 15.28 6.05 6.48
N ALA A 304 14.52 6.80 7.28
CA ALA A 304 15.03 7.52 8.43
C ALA A 304 14.66 6.73 9.69
N ALA A 305 15.64 6.46 10.54
CA ALA A 305 15.46 5.56 11.67
C ALA A 305 16.21 6.04 12.92
N PRO A 306 15.80 5.59 14.12
CA PRO A 306 16.59 5.77 15.34
C PRO A 306 18.01 5.22 15.17
N GLU A 307 19.01 5.91 15.70
CA GLU A 307 20.43 5.55 15.57
C GLU A 307 20.68 4.08 15.97
N ARG A 308 20.05 3.63 17.06
CA ARG A 308 20.16 2.26 17.57
C ARG A 308 19.72 1.18 16.57
N LEU A 309 18.88 1.51 15.59
CA LEU A 309 18.40 0.56 14.58
C LEU A 309 19.25 0.56 13.31
N VAL A 310 20.08 1.56 13.09
CA VAL A 310 20.89 1.71 11.86
C VAL A 310 21.75 0.46 11.58
N PRO A 311 22.51 -0.11 12.54
CA PRO A 311 23.32 -1.30 12.26
C PRO A 311 22.50 -2.52 11.82
N ALA A 312 21.33 -2.74 12.43
CA ALA A 312 20.43 -3.85 12.06
C ALA A 312 19.80 -3.65 10.68
N LEU A 313 19.44 -2.40 10.34
CA LEU A 313 18.92 -2.05 9.01
C LEU A 313 20.01 -2.20 7.92
N GLU A 314 21.24 -1.77 8.17
CA GLU A 314 22.37 -1.97 7.26
C GLU A 314 22.65 -3.47 7.05
N HIS A 315 22.56 -4.27 8.10
CA HIS A 315 22.65 -5.74 7.99
C HIS A 315 21.52 -6.30 7.12
N ALA A 316 20.27 -5.86 7.32
CA ALA A 316 19.13 -6.31 6.53
C ALA A 316 19.24 -5.91 5.04
N ILE A 317 19.80 -4.74 4.73
CA ILE A 317 20.13 -4.33 3.36
C ILE A 317 21.18 -5.26 2.78
N ARG A 318 22.26 -5.56 3.52
CA ARG A 318 23.36 -6.43 3.08
C ARG A 318 22.87 -7.82 2.68
N VAL A 319 22.05 -8.45 3.51
CA VAL A 319 21.58 -9.83 3.27
C VAL A 319 20.49 -9.92 2.21
N SER A 320 19.90 -8.79 1.79
CA SER A 320 18.85 -8.77 0.77
C SER A 320 19.36 -8.35 -0.61
N THR A 321 19.89 -7.13 -0.75
CA THR A 321 20.27 -6.55 -2.06
C THR A 321 21.70 -6.04 -2.10
N TRP A 322 22.45 -6.18 -1.00
CA TRP A 322 23.77 -5.62 -0.80
C TRP A 322 23.79 -4.09 -0.69
N ASN A 323 23.33 -3.38 -1.72
CA ASN A 323 23.15 -1.93 -1.77
C ASN A 323 22.21 -1.54 -2.90
N THR A 324 21.78 -0.28 -2.92
CA THR A 324 21.07 0.31 -4.05
C THR A 324 22.06 0.62 -5.18
N PRO A 325 21.73 0.39 -6.48
CA PRO A 325 22.65 0.66 -7.59
C PRO A 325 23.18 2.11 -7.58
N SER A 326 24.51 2.25 -7.57
CA SER A 326 25.19 3.53 -7.42
C SER A 326 24.79 4.57 -8.49
N LEU A 327 24.55 4.12 -9.74
CA LEU A 327 24.11 4.99 -10.83
C LEU A 327 22.76 5.64 -10.53
N THR A 328 21.80 4.86 -10.01
CA THR A 328 20.46 5.37 -9.67
C THR A 328 20.53 6.34 -8.49
N VAL A 329 21.36 6.04 -7.49
CA VAL A 329 21.55 6.90 -6.33
C VAL A 329 22.20 8.22 -6.74
N ALA A 330 23.26 8.20 -7.56
CA ALA A 330 23.93 9.38 -8.04
C ALA A 330 22.99 10.30 -8.84
N LEU A 331 22.19 9.73 -9.75
CA LEU A 331 21.18 10.47 -10.51
C LEU A 331 20.13 11.12 -9.60
N ALA A 332 19.63 10.38 -8.61
CA ALA A 332 18.65 10.90 -7.67
C ALA A 332 19.23 12.01 -6.78
N CYS A 333 20.44 11.86 -6.28
CA CYS A 333 21.14 12.90 -5.51
C CYS A 333 21.34 14.16 -6.34
N GLN A 334 21.79 14.03 -7.58
CA GLN A 334 21.91 15.16 -8.50
C GLN A 334 20.57 15.89 -8.67
N TRP A 335 19.45 15.16 -8.82
CA TRP A 335 18.13 15.77 -8.97
C TRP A 335 17.58 16.39 -7.68
N ILE A 336 17.92 15.85 -6.53
CA ILE A 336 17.59 16.45 -5.24
C ILE A 336 18.38 17.78 -5.09
N ASP A 337 19.69 17.75 -5.28
CA ASP A 337 20.57 18.90 -5.07
C ASP A 337 20.32 20.03 -6.07
N SER A 338 19.87 19.71 -7.29
CA SER A 338 19.48 20.70 -8.31
C SER A 338 18.05 21.23 -8.19
N GLY A 339 17.23 20.74 -7.23
CA GLY A 339 15.83 21.14 -7.04
C GLY A 339 14.86 20.55 -8.06
N ILE A 340 15.29 19.63 -8.93
CA ILE A 340 14.45 18.96 -9.91
C ILE A 340 13.36 18.13 -9.19
N VAL A 341 13.71 17.47 -8.09
CA VAL A 341 12.73 16.68 -7.31
C VAL A 341 11.62 17.57 -6.80
N ASP A 342 11.95 18.73 -6.22
CA ASP A 342 10.96 19.68 -5.67
C ASP A 342 10.04 20.22 -6.77
N THR A 343 10.60 20.55 -7.94
CA THR A 343 9.84 20.97 -9.12
C THR A 343 8.87 19.87 -9.60
N LEU A 344 9.32 18.61 -9.65
CA LEU A 344 8.47 17.48 -10.04
C LEU A 344 7.37 17.24 -9.03
N GLU A 345 7.65 17.32 -7.74
CA GLU A 345 6.65 17.17 -6.67
C GLU A 345 5.57 18.24 -6.78
N GLU A 346 5.94 19.51 -7.00
CA GLU A 346 4.96 20.59 -7.20
C GLU A 346 4.10 20.36 -8.45
N ARG A 347 4.72 20.00 -9.58
CA ARG A 347 3.98 19.69 -10.82
C ARG A 347 3.03 18.52 -10.63
N LYS A 348 3.44 17.46 -9.90
CA LYS A 348 2.59 16.31 -9.61
C LYS A 348 1.45 16.65 -8.67
N ARG A 349 1.64 17.53 -7.68
CA ARG A 349 0.55 18.06 -6.86
C ARG A 349 -0.51 18.76 -7.72
N LYS A 350 -0.09 19.60 -8.66
CA LYS A 350 -1.00 20.29 -9.60
C LYS A 350 -1.73 19.29 -10.49
N ASP A 351 -1.03 18.30 -11.05
CA ASP A 351 -1.63 17.26 -11.88
C ASP A 351 -2.64 16.39 -11.10
N ALA A 352 -2.29 15.97 -9.89
CA ALA A 352 -3.19 15.20 -9.03
C ALA A 352 -4.47 15.95 -8.70
N ARG A 353 -4.39 17.27 -8.41
CA ARG A 353 -5.57 18.11 -8.19
C ARG A 353 -6.49 18.17 -9.42
N ARG A 354 -5.92 18.31 -10.63
CA ARG A 354 -6.69 18.31 -11.88
C ARG A 354 -7.44 16.99 -12.07
N ARG A 355 -6.77 15.86 -11.82
CA ARG A 355 -7.35 14.51 -11.94
C ARG A 355 -8.43 14.27 -10.90
N GLN A 356 -8.24 14.73 -9.66
CA GLN A 356 -9.26 14.65 -8.62
C GLN A 356 -10.49 15.52 -8.94
N THR A 357 -10.28 16.73 -9.46
CA THR A 357 -11.40 17.59 -9.90
C THR A 357 -12.21 16.93 -11.01
N LEU A 358 -11.53 16.32 -12.00
CA LEU A 358 -12.18 15.57 -13.06
C LEU A 358 -12.98 14.37 -12.49
N ALA A 359 -12.34 13.57 -11.65
CA ALA A 359 -12.95 12.38 -11.07
C ALA A 359 -14.17 12.71 -10.21
N ARG A 360 -14.09 13.73 -9.34
CA ARG A 360 -15.21 14.18 -8.52
C ARG A 360 -16.37 14.75 -9.35
N ARG A 361 -16.09 15.42 -10.46
CA ARG A 361 -17.10 15.89 -11.38
C ARG A 361 -17.89 14.75 -12.03
N ILE A 362 -17.18 13.72 -12.48
CA ILE A 362 -17.79 12.57 -13.17
C ILE A 362 -18.53 11.66 -12.18
N LEU A 363 -17.94 11.40 -11.03
CA LEU A 363 -18.45 10.49 -10.00
C LEU A 363 -19.24 11.21 -8.89
N ARG A 364 -19.79 12.41 -9.17
CA ARG A 364 -20.43 13.30 -8.18
C ARG A 364 -21.59 12.65 -7.41
N ASP A 365 -22.28 11.68 -8.03
CA ASP A 365 -23.44 11.00 -7.46
C ASP A 365 -23.03 9.70 -6.71
N GLY A 366 -21.73 9.38 -6.66
CA GLY A 366 -21.16 8.22 -5.98
C GLY A 366 -20.58 8.56 -4.63
N ASP A 367 -20.50 7.57 -3.75
CA ASP A 367 -19.82 7.69 -2.45
C ASP A 367 -18.30 7.59 -2.62
N VAL A 368 -17.64 8.73 -2.81
CA VAL A 368 -16.21 8.86 -3.11
C VAL A 368 -15.44 9.38 -1.92
N VAL A 369 -14.53 8.55 -1.41
CA VAL A 369 -13.52 8.96 -0.42
C VAL A 369 -12.20 9.24 -1.13
N SER A 370 -11.66 10.44 -1.00
CA SER A 370 -10.36 10.82 -1.57
C SER A 370 -9.85 12.15 -1.01
N HIS A 371 -8.55 12.38 -1.11
CA HIS A 371 -7.92 13.68 -0.86
C HIS A 371 -7.86 14.52 -2.17
N PRO A 372 -8.01 15.84 -2.12
CA PRO A 372 -7.99 16.70 -3.32
C PRO A 372 -6.71 16.61 -4.18
N SER A 373 -5.60 16.16 -3.61
CA SER A 373 -4.32 15.96 -4.32
C SER A 373 -3.83 14.51 -4.36
N SER A 374 -4.71 13.53 -4.12
CA SER A 374 -4.38 12.11 -4.25
C SER A 374 -4.38 11.66 -5.72
N TYR A 375 -3.52 10.70 -6.06
CA TYR A 375 -3.57 10.00 -7.34
C TYR A 375 -4.49 8.78 -7.33
N TYR A 376 -5.33 8.61 -6.33
CA TYR A 376 -6.32 7.54 -6.26
C TYR A 376 -7.53 8.01 -5.48
N LEU A 377 -8.61 7.29 -5.68
CA LEU A 377 -9.84 7.45 -4.93
C LEU A 377 -10.39 6.07 -4.54
N TRP A 378 -11.22 6.07 -3.54
CA TRP A 378 -12.01 4.96 -3.07
C TRP A 378 -13.46 5.23 -3.37
N LEU A 379 -14.09 4.36 -4.16
CA LEU A 379 -15.50 4.45 -4.53
C LEU A 379 -16.24 3.33 -3.81
N ALA A 380 -16.98 3.68 -2.77
CA ALA A 380 -17.89 2.75 -2.13
C ALA A 380 -19.04 2.43 -3.09
N MET A 381 -19.52 1.19 -3.05
CA MET A 381 -20.53 0.73 -3.99
C MET A 381 -21.85 0.45 -3.28
N PRO A 382 -22.99 0.63 -3.97
CA PRO A 382 -24.30 0.23 -3.48
C PRO A 382 -24.32 -1.26 -3.08
N GLU A 383 -25.13 -1.59 -2.08
CA GLU A 383 -25.24 -2.98 -1.56
C GLU A 383 -25.72 -3.99 -2.62
N GLU A 384 -26.46 -3.54 -3.63
CA GLU A 384 -26.99 -4.37 -4.71
C GLU A 384 -25.91 -4.80 -5.71
N LEU A 385 -24.78 -4.06 -5.77
CA LEU A 385 -23.69 -4.33 -6.70
C LEU A 385 -22.58 -5.15 -6.03
N ARG A 386 -21.98 -6.03 -6.79
CA ARG A 386 -20.81 -6.82 -6.37
C ARG A 386 -19.54 -6.28 -7.01
N ALA A 387 -18.54 -5.98 -6.18
CA ALA A 387 -17.26 -5.39 -6.62
C ALA A 387 -16.56 -6.25 -7.69
N ASP A 388 -16.53 -7.58 -7.49
CA ASP A 388 -15.93 -8.52 -8.44
C ASP A 388 -16.64 -8.53 -9.79
N ARG A 389 -17.98 -8.48 -9.81
CA ARG A 389 -18.78 -8.44 -11.05
C ARG A 389 -18.62 -7.10 -11.78
N VAL A 390 -18.61 -6.00 -11.04
CA VAL A 390 -18.37 -4.67 -11.62
C VAL A 390 -16.96 -4.59 -12.21
N ALA A 391 -15.94 -5.07 -11.51
CA ALA A 391 -14.57 -5.13 -12.02
C ALA A 391 -14.49 -6.00 -13.28
N ALA A 392 -15.12 -7.18 -13.31
CA ALA A 392 -15.18 -8.05 -14.50
C ALA A 392 -15.93 -7.41 -15.67
N LYS A 393 -17.00 -6.65 -15.42
CA LYS A 393 -17.71 -5.88 -16.46
C LYS A 393 -16.79 -4.82 -17.05
N LEU A 394 -16.14 -4.03 -16.20
CA LEU A 394 -15.22 -2.97 -16.62
C LEU A 394 -14.01 -3.52 -17.41
N GLU A 395 -13.47 -4.68 -17.00
CA GLU A 395 -12.40 -5.35 -17.72
C GLU A 395 -12.81 -5.74 -19.15
N ARG A 396 -14.03 -6.26 -19.33
CA ARG A 396 -14.58 -6.54 -20.67
C ARG A 396 -14.75 -5.27 -21.53
N GLU A 397 -15.02 -4.13 -20.88
CA GLU A 397 -15.11 -2.80 -21.51
C GLU A 397 -13.72 -2.13 -21.68
N GLY A 398 -12.64 -2.85 -21.33
CA GLY A 398 -11.26 -2.39 -21.48
C GLY A 398 -10.79 -1.46 -20.37
N VAL A 399 -11.40 -1.50 -19.18
CA VAL A 399 -10.97 -0.72 -17.99
C VAL A 399 -10.66 -1.65 -16.83
N LEU A 400 -9.42 -1.61 -16.34
CA LEU A 400 -8.99 -2.39 -15.18
C LEU A 400 -9.09 -1.54 -13.90
N VAL A 401 -9.72 -2.07 -12.87
CA VAL A 401 -9.85 -1.44 -11.53
C VAL A 401 -9.49 -2.44 -10.45
N THR A 402 -9.19 -1.96 -9.25
CA THR A 402 -8.89 -2.83 -8.09
C THR A 402 -10.08 -2.85 -7.14
N THR A 403 -10.51 -4.04 -6.71
CA THR A 403 -11.49 -4.20 -5.63
C THR A 403 -10.90 -3.89 -4.26
N ALA A 404 -11.72 -3.85 -3.21
CA ALA A 404 -11.25 -3.62 -1.84
C ALA A 404 -10.41 -4.77 -1.25
N GLU A 405 -10.59 -5.98 -1.76
CA GLU A 405 -10.02 -7.21 -1.19
C GLU A 405 -8.49 -7.18 -1.00
N PRO A 406 -7.66 -6.72 -1.97
CA PRO A 406 -6.22 -6.62 -1.77
C PRO A 406 -5.82 -5.75 -0.59
N PHE A 407 -6.60 -4.72 -0.27
CA PHE A 407 -6.33 -3.78 0.82
C PHE A 407 -6.85 -4.27 2.17
N SER A 408 -7.88 -5.12 2.20
CA SER A 408 -8.48 -5.60 3.44
C SER A 408 -7.55 -6.54 4.20
N THR A 409 -7.37 -6.28 5.49
CA THR A 409 -6.69 -7.15 6.45
C THR A 409 -7.67 -7.95 7.29
N ALA A 410 -8.96 -7.63 7.18
CA ALA A 410 -10.05 -8.38 7.81
C ALA A 410 -10.59 -9.47 6.85
N PRO A 411 -11.26 -10.50 7.39
CA PRO A 411 -11.84 -11.57 6.57
C PRO A 411 -12.87 -11.09 5.54
N ASN A 412 -13.56 -9.99 5.84
CA ASN A 412 -14.57 -9.37 4.98
C ASN A 412 -14.04 -8.05 4.44
N ALA A 413 -13.96 -7.96 3.11
CA ALA A 413 -13.63 -6.71 2.45
C ALA A 413 -14.89 -5.84 2.29
N PRO A 414 -14.78 -4.51 2.40
CA PRO A 414 -15.90 -3.61 2.09
C PRO A 414 -16.23 -3.65 0.59
N HIS A 415 -17.48 -3.26 0.26
CA HIS A 415 -17.92 -3.12 -1.13
C HIS A 415 -17.39 -1.82 -1.70
N ALA A 416 -16.26 -1.87 -2.38
CA ALA A 416 -15.66 -0.70 -2.97
C ALA A 416 -14.68 -1.02 -4.08
N LEU A 417 -14.40 -0.03 -4.90
CA LEU A 417 -13.33 -0.03 -5.89
C LEU A 417 -12.28 1.01 -5.50
N ARG A 418 -11.01 0.65 -5.61
CA ARG A 418 -9.90 1.60 -5.58
C ARG A 418 -9.50 1.93 -7.02
N ILE A 419 -9.55 3.21 -7.39
CA ILE A 419 -9.30 3.70 -8.74
C ILE A 419 -8.04 4.55 -8.73
N ALA A 420 -7.01 4.12 -9.49
CA ALA A 420 -5.80 4.87 -9.71
C ALA A 420 -6.02 5.93 -10.80
N LEU A 421 -5.56 7.15 -10.56
CA LEU A 421 -5.77 8.27 -11.47
C LEU A 421 -4.49 8.70 -12.21
N GLY A 422 -3.31 8.23 -11.76
CA GLY A 422 -2.02 8.82 -12.11
C GLY A 422 -1.30 8.24 -13.33
N SER A 423 -1.73 7.09 -13.85
CA SER A 423 -0.93 6.31 -14.82
C SER A 423 -1.25 6.57 -16.29
N ILE A 424 -2.32 7.28 -16.58
CA ILE A 424 -2.86 7.45 -17.94
C ILE A 424 -3.03 8.93 -18.32
N ALA A 425 -3.18 9.23 -19.60
CA ALA A 425 -3.49 10.57 -20.08
C ALA A 425 -4.85 11.07 -19.53
N LEU A 426 -5.02 12.38 -19.43
CA LEU A 426 -6.21 12.95 -18.80
C LEU A 426 -7.48 12.67 -19.60
N GLU A 427 -7.37 12.66 -20.92
CA GLU A 427 -8.45 12.35 -21.86
C GLU A 427 -8.92 10.90 -21.69
N SER A 428 -7.99 9.96 -21.65
CA SER A 428 -8.28 8.53 -21.42
C SER A 428 -8.86 8.29 -20.02
N LEU A 429 -8.46 9.10 -19.02
CA LEU A 429 -9.00 9.04 -17.68
C LEU A 429 -10.48 9.45 -17.65
N GLU A 430 -10.86 10.48 -18.39
CA GLU A 430 -12.25 10.93 -18.48
C GLU A 430 -13.15 9.81 -19.03
N ASP A 431 -12.75 9.17 -20.13
CA ASP A 431 -13.52 8.09 -20.74
C ASP A 431 -13.65 6.87 -19.80
N ALA A 432 -12.54 6.50 -19.16
CA ALA A 432 -12.55 5.39 -18.21
C ALA A 432 -13.45 5.67 -16.99
N LEU A 433 -13.42 6.89 -16.45
CA LEU A 433 -14.27 7.27 -15.33
C LEU A 433 -15.76 7.32 -15.70
N ARG A 434 -16.11 7.69 -16.95
CA ARG A 434 -17.49 7.59 -17.44
C ARG A 434 -17.99 6.15 -17.48
N LYS A 435 -17.14 5.19 -17.92
CA LYS A 435 -17.46 3.75 -17.87
C LYS A 435 -17.64 3.28 -16.43
N VAL A 436 -16.72 3.67 -15.52
CA VAL A 436 -16.88 3.36 -14.09
C VAL A 436 -18.19 3.88 -13.54
N ARG A 437 -18.54 5.15 -13.85
CA ARG A 437 -19.82 5.73 -13.43
C ARG A 437 -21.01 4.91 -13.92
N SER A 438 -21.05 4.59 -15.21
CA SER A 438 -22.13 3.77 -15.79
C SER A 438 -22.23 2.35 -15.20
N ALA A 439 -21.11 1.81 -14.71
CA ALA A 439 -21.10 0.49 -14.12
C ALA A 439 -21.53 0.45 -12.64
N VAL A 440 -21.38 1.57 -11.91
CA VAL A 440 -21.59 1.65 -10.45
C VAL A 440 -22.81 2.52 -10.09
N ILE A 441 -23.03 3.59 -10.82
CA ILE A 441 -24.05 4.60 -10.45
C ILE A 441 -25.26 4.54 -11.40
N GLY A 442 -25.06 4.06 -12.64
CA GLY A 442 -26.08 3.97 -13.69
C GLY A 442 -26.00 5.10 -14.67
#